data_62fbb548c55f587c9321d64951976a62
#
_entry.id   62fbb548c55f587c9321d64951976a62
#
_cell.length_a   1.000
_cell.length_b   1.000
_cell.length_c   1.000
_cell.angle_alpha   90.00
_cell.angle_beta   90.00
_cell.angle_gamma   90.00
#
_symmetry.space_group_name_H-M   'P 1'
#
loop_
_entity.id
_entity.type
_entity.pdbx_description
1 polymer ?
#
loop_
_entity_poly.entity_id
_entity_poly.type
_entity_poly.pdbx_seq_one_letter_code
_entity_poly.pdbx_strand_id
1 'polypeptide(L)'
;MQSAKLVLASLVGTMLTLVPASASSEDLSGFISTTRVIREDSRLVGNITCTVTGAPCISFGAPRISLRLNGFTMTGQADPTNACAGVFQAGEQGISSNSQTDVEVLGPGVVQRFRADGILFVGTLVGKVEGVTVTTNCLSGIRVGPTASRISIAANIAVRNGAAQPGFPCGGI
;
A
#
# COMPACT_ATOMS: atom_id res chain seq x y z
N MET A 1 -43.75 69.51 1.69
CA MET A 1 -43.44 68.40 2.60
C MET A 1 -43.47 67.13 1.75
N GLN A 2 -42.29 66.61 1.37
CA GLN A 2 -42.16 65.34 0.63
C GLN A 2 -41.72 64.25 1.59
N SER A 3 -42.53 63.21 1.72
CA SER A 3 -42.22 62.00 2.50
C SER A 3 -41.38 61.04 1.70
N ALA A 4 -40.15 60.79 2.16
CA ALA A 4 -39.27 59.77 1.59
C ALA A 4 -39.70 58.40 2.13
N LYS A 5 -40.04 57.46 1.23
CA LYS A 5 -40.26 56.06 1.57
C LYS A 5 -38.94 55.31 1.53
N LEU A 6 -38.55 54.79 2.69
CA LEU A 6 -37.40 53.90 2.83
C LEU A 6 -37.77 52.49 2.37
N VAL A 7 -37.11 51.98 1.32
CA VAL A 7 -37.26 50.59 0.88
C VAL A 7 -36.16 49.77 1.53
N LEU A 8 -36.53 48.88 2.43
CA LEU A 8 -35.62 47.90 3.06
C LEU A 8 -35.47 46.71 2.10
N ALA A 9 -34.30 46.57 1.50
CA ALA A 9 -33.96 45.38 0.71
C ALA A 9 -33.46 44.30 1.65
N SER A 10 -34.20 43.20 1.74
CA SER A 10 -33.84 42.00 2.49
C SER A 10 -32.85 41.16 1.69
N LEU A 11 -31.61 41.10 2.10
CA LEU A 11 -30.61 40.16 1.56
C LEU A 11 -30.86 38.77 2.17
N VAL A 12 -31.47 37.87 1.42
CA VAL A 12 -31.52 36.44 1.76
C VAL A 12 -30.15 35.83 1.38
N GLY A 13 -29.29 35.65 2.37
CA GLY A 13 -28.03 34.96 2.22
C GLY A 13 -28.25 33.44 2.08
N THR A 14 -27.99 32.90 0.90
CA THR A 14 -28.01 31.46 0.65
C THR A 14 -26.78 30.86 1.33
N MET A 15 -26.93 30.18 2.46
CA MET A 15 -25.88 29.38 3.08
C MET A 15 -25.61 28.14 2.18
N LEU A 16 -24.48 28.14 1.48
CA LEU A 16 -23.97 26.96 0.80
C LEU A 16 -23.44 26.01 1.88
N THR A 17 -24.17 24.96 2.18
CA THR A 17 -23.66 23.87 3.04
C THR A 17 -22.66 23.07 2.21
N LEU A 18 -21.37 23.21 2.49
CA LEU A 18 -20.35 22.27 2.02
C LEU A 18 -20.62 20.92 2.68
N VAL A 19 -21.19 19.99 1.92
CA VAL A 19 -21.22 18.57 2.31
C VAL A 19 -19.79 18.05 2.15
N PRO A 20 -19.12 17.58 3.21
CA PRO A 20 -17.80 16.97 3.05
C PRO A 20 -17.96 15.76 2.12
N ALA A 21 -17.19 15.73 1.03
CA ALA A 21 -17.09 14.56 0.18
C ALA A 21 -16.58 13.41 1.05
N SER A 22 -17.36 12.36 1.20
CA SER A 22 -16.91 11.15 1.86
C SER A 22 -15.71 10.64 1.07
N ALA A 23 -14.54 10.54 1.71
CA ALA A 23 -13.38 9.92 1.10
C ALA A 23 -13.78 8.47 0.78
N SER A 24 -13.88 8.14 -0.50
CA SER A 24 -14.12 6.77 -0.93
C SER A 24 -12.89 5.95 -0.59
N SER A 25 -13.11 4.74 -0.09
CA SER A 25 -12.04 3.77 0.14
C SER A 25 -12.26 2.60 -0.80
N GLU A 26 -11.24 2.20 -1.53
CA GLU A 26 -11.30 1.06 -2.42
C GLU A 26 -11.24 -0.25 -1.63
N ASP A 27 -12.19 -1.15 -1.87
CA ASP A 27 -12.25 -2.49 -1.26
C ASP A 27 -11.55 -3.52 -2.16
N LEU A 28 -10.58 -4.26 -1.62
CA LEU A 28 -9.74 -5.21 -2.35
C LEU A 28 -9.90 -6.62 -1.78
N SER A 29 -10.08 -7.61 -2.64
CA SER A 29 -10.10 -9.05 -2.27
C SER A 29 -9.99 -9.96 -3.49
N GLY A 30 -9.76 -11.25 -3.27
CA GLY A 30 -9.81 -12.28 -4.31
C GLY A 30 -8.54 -12.39 -5.16
N PHE A 31 -8.68 -12.60 -6.46
CA PHE A 31 -7.55 -12.82 -7.37
C PHE A 31 -7.09 -11.53 -8.04
N ILE A 32 -5.78 -11.30 -8.03
CA ILE A 32 -5.12 -10.21 -8.76
C ILE A 32 -4.14 -10.83 -9.76
N SER A 33 -4.45 -10.75 -11.06
CA SER A 33 -3.62 -11.25 -12.15
C SER A 33 -2.88 -10.16 -12.95
N THR A 34 -3.24 -8.90 -12.71
CA THR A 34 -2.54 -7.72 -13.23
C THR A 34 -2.32 -6.73 -12.10
N THR A 35 -1.22 -5.98 -12.10
CA THR A 35 -0.92 -5.02 -11.04
C THR A 35 -2.11 -4.13 -10.72
N ARG A 36 -2.57 -4.17 -9.47
CA ARG A 36 -3.57 -3.23 -8.97
C ARG A 36 -2.88 -1.93 -8.58
N VAL A 37 -3.14 -0.86 -9.31
CA VAL A 37 -2.65 0.48 -8.98
C VAL A 37 -3.71 1.20 -8.16
N ILE A 38 -3.43 1.42 -6.86
CA ILE A 38 -4.34 2.14 -5.96
C ILE A 38 -4.06 3.65 -6.04
N ARG A 39 -5.11 4.47 -6.11
CA ARG A 39 -5.03 5.94 -6.20
C ARG A 39 -5.82 6.67 -5.11
N GLU A 40 -6.43 5.93 -4.23
CA GLU A 40 -7.16 6.40 -3.06
C GLU A 40 -6.88 5.47 -1.87
N ASP A 41 -7.30 5.85 -0.68
CA ASP A 41 -7.24 4.96 0.46
C ASP A 41 -7.90 3.63 0.12
N SER A 42 -7.21 2.55 0.43
CA SER A 42 -7.67 1.20 0.06
C SER A 42 -7.58 0.27 1.26
N ARG A 43 -8.44 -0.75 1.26
CA ARG A 43 -8.42 -1.75 2.32
C ARG A 43 -8.72 -3.14 1.79
N LEU A 44 -8.14 -4.13 2.44
CA LEU A 44 -8.55 -5.50 2.19
C LEU A 44 -9.89 -5.78 2.90
N VAL A 45 -10.79 -6.41 2.18
CA VAL A 45 -12.07 -6.94 2.69
C VAL A 45 -12.14 -8.46 2.55
N GLY A 46 -11.06 -9.09 2.13
CA GLY A 46 -10.85 -10.52 2.01
C GLY A 46 -9.40 -10.83 1.65
N ASN A 47 -9.02 -12.10 1.67
CA ASN A 47 -7.69 -12.52 1.26
C ASN A 47 -7.45 -12.25 -0.23
N ILE A 48 -6.19 -11.92 -0.55
CA ILE A 48 -5.73 -11.76 -1.93
C ILE A 48 -4.83 -12.92 -2.32
N THR A 49 -5.10 -13.51 -3.48
CA THR A 49 -4.18 -14.40 -4.19
C THR A 49 -3.65 -13.66 -5.42
N CYS A 50 -2.34 -13.42 -5.44
CA CYS A 50 -1.69 -12.68 -6.50
C CYS A 50 -0.99 -13.61 -7.49
N THR A 51 -1.33 -13.48 -8.77
CA THR A 51 -0.71 -14.24 -9.87
C THR A 51 -0.02 -13.32 -10.89
N VAL A 52 0.25 -12.08 -10.52
CA VAL A 52 0.98 -11.12 -11.36
C VAL A 52 2.41 -11.62 -11.57
N THR A 53 2.91 -11.51 -12.80
CA THR A 53 4.27 -11.89 -13.17
C THR A 53 5.05 -10.67 -13.67
N GLY A 54 6.30 -10.54 -13.23
CA GLY A 54 7.21 -9.47 -13.65
C GLY A 54 6.86 -8.06 -13.15
N ALA A 55 5.83 -7.94 -12.29
CA ALA A 55 5.37 -6.67 -11.75
C ALA A 55 4.81 -6.84 -10.33
N PRO A 56 4.67 -5.77 -9.53
CA PRO A 56 4.10 -5.85 -8.18
C PRO A 56 2.61 -6.20 -8.22
N CYS A 57 2.15 -6.87 -7.16
CA CYS A 57 0.73 -7.18 -6.98
C CYS A 57 -0.10 -5.91 -6.81
N ILE A 58 0.27 -5.10 -5.81
CA ILE A 58 -0.33 -3.79 -5.56
C ILE A 58 0.76 -2.72 -5.70
N SER A 59 0.43 -1.62 -6.38
CA SER A 59 1.31 -0.46 -6.51
C SER A 59 0.59 0.82 -6.08
N PHE A 60 1.27 1.64 -5.30
CA PHE A 60 0.78 2.99 -5.01
C PHE A 60 0.90 3.86 -6.26
N GLY A 61 -0.21 4.44 -6.69
CA GLY A 61 -0.31 5.32 -7.87
C GLY A 61 -0.66 6.76 -7.55
N ALA A 62 -0.74 7.12 -6.27
CA ALA A 62 -0.98 8.48 -5.80
C ALA A 62 -0.28 8.71 -4.45
N PRO A 63 0.04 9.97 -4.12
CA PRO A 63 0.54 10.33 -2.79
C PRO A 63 -0.60 10.43 -1.76
N ARG A 64 -0.22 10.40 -0.48
CA ARG A 64 -1.12 10.62 0.67
C ARG A 64 -2.28 9.63 0.74
N ILE A 65 -1.98 8.36 0.47
CA ILE A 65 -2.94 7.27 0.56
C ILE A 65 -2.41 6.12 1.40
N SER A 66 -3.32 5.35 1.95
CA SER A 66 -3.02 4.18 2.76
C SER A 66 -3.60 2.89 2.16
N LEU A 67 -2.90 1.78 2.42
CA LEU A 67 -3.42 0.42 2.23
C LEU A 67 -3.54 -0.27 3.59
N ARG A 68 -4.76 -0.58 4.00
CA ARG A 68 -5.06 -1.30 5.24
C ARG A 68 -5.28 -2.78 4.96
N LEU A 69 -4.51 -3.64 5.64
CA LEU A 69 -4.63 -5.09 5.44
C LEU A 69 -5.79 -5.71 6.24
N ASN A 70 -6.28 -5.06 7.28
CA ASN A 70 -7.48 -5.44 8.06
C ASN A 70 -7.53 -6.91 8.53
N GLY A 71 -6.39 -7.50 8.86
CA GLY A 71 -6.29 -8.90 9.29
C GLY A 71 -6.22 -9.91 8.14
N PHE A 72 -6.36 -9.49 6.90
CA PHE A 72 -6.34 -10.38 5.73
C PHE A 72 -4.91 -10.67 5.26
N THR A 73 -4.79 -11.67 4.40
CA THR A 73 -3.53 -12.17 3.85
C THR A 73 -3.44 -11.88 2.36
N MET A 74 -2.30 -11.36 1.94
CA MET A 74 -1.87 -11.29 0.55
C MET A 74 -0.85 -12.42 0.28
N THR A 75 -1.14 -13.29 -0.67
CA THR A 75 -0.31 -14.44 -1.01
C THR A 75 0.14 -14.37 -2.46
N GLY A 76 1.45 -14.37 -2.68
CA GLY A 76 2.08 -14.47 -3.99
C GLY A 76 2.31 -15.92 -4.44
N GLN A 77 3.22 -16.10 -5.40
CA GLN A 77 3.46 -17.37 -6.10
C GLN A 77 4.75 -18.10 -5.69
N ALA A 78 5.48 -17.61 -4.67
CA ALA A 78 6.68 -18.31 -4.21
C ALA A 78 6.33 -19.65 -3.56
N ASP A 79 7.13 -20.66 -3.88
CA ASP A 79 7.00 -21.98 -3.26
C ASP A 79 7.73 -22.00 -1.90
N PRO A 80 7.03 -22.11 -0.76
CA PRO A 80 7.66 -22.14 0.55
C PRO A 80 8.44 -23.43 0.81
N THR A 81 8.15 -24.52 0.10
CA THR A 81 8.84 -25.82 0.28
C THR A 81 10.17 -25.84 -0.46
N ASN A 82 10.32 -25.02 -1.49
CA ASN A 82 11.54 -24.92 -2.30
C ASN A 82 12.38 -23.68 -1.97
N ALA A 83 12.09 -23.01 -0.87
CA ALA A 83 12.84 -21.85 -0.39
C ALA A 83 13.20 -20.85 -1.50
N CYS A 84 12.32 -20.68 -2.49
CA CYS A 84 12.53 -19.83 -3.68
C CYS A 84 13.70 -20.28 -4.58
N ALA A 85 14.16 -21.51 -4.50
CA ALA A 85 15.26 -22.00 -5.33
C ALA A 85 14.94 -21.79 -6.83
N GLY A 86 15.75 -20.99 -7.50
CA GLY A 86 15.66 -20.73 -8.95
C GLY A 86 14.51 -19.83 -9.40
N VAL A 87 13.75 -19.19 -8.51
CA VAL A 87 12.51 -18.50 -8.89
C VAL A 87 12.47 -17.04 -8.40
N PHE A 88 13.63 -16.40 -8.23
CA PHE A 88 13.65 -14.96 -8.09
C PHE A 88 13.10 -14.30 -9.36
N GLN A 89 12.06 -13.49 -9.21
CA GLN A 89 11.52 -12.70 -10.30
C GLN A 89 11.54 -11.23 -9.92
N ALA A 90 12.45 -10.49 -10.54
CA ALA A 90 12.52 -9.04 -10.36
C ALA A 90 11.15 -8.41 -10.66
N GLY A 91 10.70 -7.54 -9.77
CA GLY A 91 9.43 -6.84 -9.95
C GLY A 91 8.22 -7.50 -9.29
N GLU A 92 8.29 -8.74 -8.87
CA GLU A 92 7.14 -9.45 -8.28
C GLU A 92 7.02 -9.25 -6.76
N GLN A 93 6.99 -7.98 -6.35
CA GLN A 93 6.72 -7.61 -4.97
C GLN A 93 5.23 -7.77 -4.61
N GLY A 94 4.96 -7.95 -3.33
CA GLY A 94 3.58 -7.90 -2.82
C GLY A 94 3.00 -6.49 -2.95
N ILE A 95 3.68 -5.54 -2.35
CA ILE A 95 3.28 -4.13 -2.35
C ILE A 95 4.50 -3.29 -2.75
N SER A 96 4.31 -2.36 -3.68
CA SER A 96 5.37 -1.46 -4.13
C SER A 96 4.93 -0.01 -4.10
N SER A 97 5.83 0.86 -3.65
CA SER A 97 5.73 2.30 -3.83
C SER A 97 6.96 2.77 -4.59
N ASN A 98 6.73 3.41 -5.74
CA ASN A 98 7.78 3.98 -6.56
C ASN A 98 7.52 5.49 -6.75
N SER A 99 8.46 6.31 -6.24
CA SER A 99 8.44 7.77 -6.37
C SER A 99 7.16 8.44 -5.84
N GLN A 100 6.46 7.81 -4.91
CA GLN A 100 5.32 8.40 -4.22
C GLN A 100 5.77 9.10 -2.93
N THR A 101 4.88 9.89 -2.35
CA THR A 101 5.13 10.53 -1.04
C THR A 101 3.92 10.33 -0.13
N ASP A 102 4.22 10.17 1.17
CA ASP A 102 3.22 10.05 2.22
C ASP A 102 2.25 8.87 1.97
N VAL A 103 2.83 7.66 1.84
CA VAL A 103 2.07 6.43 1.63
C VAL A 103 2.24 5.48 2.81
N GLU A 104 1.18 4.78 3.15
CA GLU A 104 1.17 3.91 4.32
C GLU A 104 0.68 2.50 3.98
N VAL A 105 1.34 1.49 4.57
CA VAL A 105 0.85 0.10 4.64
C VAL A 105 0.59 -0.23 6.09
N LEU A 106 -0.67 -0.50 6.42
CA LEU A 106 -1.15 -0.64 7.78
C LEU A 106 -1.73 -2.02 8.04
N GLY A 107 -1.25 -2.68 9.10
CA GLY A 107 -1.78 -3.91 9.64
C GLY A 107 -3.04 -3.72 10.51
N PRO A 108 -3.48 -4.78 11.19
CA PRO A 108 -2.89 -6.13 11.10
C PRO A 108 -3.11 -6.78 9.75
N GLY A 109 -2.22 -7.72 9.39
CA GLY A 109 -2.35 -8.52 8.17
C GLY A 109 -1.05 -9.17 7.76
N VAL A 110 -1.09 -10.03 6.73
CA VAL A 110 0.05 -10.82 6.29
C VAL A 110 0.35 -10.57 4.82
N VAL A 111 1.64 -10.37 4.50
CA VAL A 111 2.15 -10.31 3.12
C VAL A 111 3.17 -11.44 2.95
N GLN A 112 2.85 -12.43 2.13
CA GLN A 112 3.64 -13.66 2.06
C GLN A 112 3.82 -14.23 0.67
N ARG A 113 4.89 -15.07 0.51
CA ARG A 113 5.13 -15.88 -0.68
C ARG A 113 5.25 -15.08 -1.97
N PHE A 114 5.81 -13.89 -1.92
CA PHE A 114 6.17 -13.13 -3.10
C PHE A 114 7.56 -13.53 -3.60
N ARG A 115 7.75 -13.63 -4.93
CA ARG A 115 9.01 -14.05 -5.55
C ARG A 115 10.08 -12.95 -5.53
N ALA A 116 9.74 -11.76 -5.07
CA ALA A 116 10.66 -10.68 -4.72
C ALA A 116 10.45 -10.26 -3.26
N ASP A 117 10.43 -8.96 -2.96
CA ASP A 117 10.18 -8.45 -1.62
C ASP A 117 8.68 -8.52 -1.27
N GLY A 118 8.36 -8.65 0.00
CA GLY A 118 6.97 -8.51 0.47
C GLY A 118 6.47 -7.08 0.24
N ILE A 119 7.21 -6.09 0.76
CA ILE A 119 6.92 -4.66 0.62
C ILE A 119 8.19 -3.95 0.17
N LEU A 120 8.10 -3.11 -0.87
CA LEU A 120 9.21 -2.33 -1.41
C LEU A 120 8.88 -0.85 -1.54
N PHE A 121 9.72 0.00 -0.96
CA PHE A 121 9.71 1.45 -1.18
C PHE A 121 10.96 1.89 -1.93
N VAL A 122 10.80 2.48 -3.12
CA VAL A 122 11.86 3.04 -3.95
C VAL A 122 11.49 4.48 -4.29
N GLY A 123 12.40 5.43 -4.09
CA GLY A 123 12.13 6.83 -4.37
C GLY A 123 11.00 7.46 -3.53
N THR A 124 10.48 6.73 -2.57
CA THR A 124 9.39 7.18 -1.70
C THR A 124 9.92 8.18 -0.67
N LEU A 125 9.34 9.39 -0.62
CA LEU A 125 9.88 10.45 0.25
C LEU A 125 9.36 10.39 1.69
N VAL A 126 8.17 9.95 1.90
CA VAL A 126 7.58 9.71 3.21
C VAL A 126 6.79 8.43 3.11
N GLY A 127 6.99 7.52 4.03
CA GLY A 127 6.26 6.26 4.00
C GLY A 127 6.18 5.61 5.37
N LYS A 128 5.21 4.74 5.54
CA LYS A 128 5.00 4.01 6.78
C LYS A 128 4.63 2.57 6.52
N VAL A 129 5.22 1.65 7.29
CA VAL A 129 4.77 0.26 7.41
C VAL A 129 4.60 -0.04 8.88
N GLU A 130 3.40 -0.36 9.30
CA GLU A 130 3.10 -0.58 10.71
C GLU A 130 2.16 -1.77 10.95
N GLY A 131 2.52 -2.63 11.91
CA GLY A 131 1.69 -3.72 12.37
C GLY A 131 1.50 -4.87 11.37
N VAL A 132 2.37 -5.01 10.37
CA VAL A 132 2.28 -5.99 9.29
C VAL A 132 3.17 -7.20 9.58
N THR A 133 2.68 -8.40 9.30
CA THR A 133 3.50 -9.61 9.24
C THR A 133 3.94 -9.84 7.80
N VAL A 134 5.26 -9.87 7.56
CA VAL A 134 5.86 -10.19 6.26
C VAL A 134 6.65 -11.49 6.39
N THR A 135 6.28 -12.51 5.60
CA THR A 135 6.87 -13.85 5.79
C THR A 135 7.04 -14.62 4.50
N THR A 136 8.06 -15.48 4.46
CA THR A 136 8.29 -16.39 3.32
C THR A 136 8.37 -15.72 1.96
N ASN A 137 8.77 -14.46 1.90
CA ASN A 137 9.07 -13.77 0.65
C ASN A 137 10.50 -14.13 0.20
N CYS A 138 10.73 -14.20 -1.10
CA CYS A 138 12.00 -14.70 -1.64
C CYS A 138 13.17 -13.74 -1.42
N LEU A 139 12.92 -12.45 -1.34
CA LEU A 139 13.88 -11.44 -0.92
C LEU A 139 13.53 -10.90 0.48
N SER A 140 13.60 -9.60 0.68
CA SER A 140 13.29 -9.00 1.97
C SER A 140 11.81 -9.07 2.31
N GLY A 141 11.48 -9.10 3.59
CA GLY A 141 10.11 -8.85 4.03
C GLY A 141 9.68 -7.42 3.71
N ILE A 142 10.45 -6.45 4.21
CA ILE A 142 10.29 -5.03 3.90
C ILE A 142 11.64 -4.51 3.40
N ARG A 143 11.66 -3.84 2.26
CA ARG A 143 12.86 -3.21 1.72
C ARG A 143 12.65 -1.73 1.44
N VAL A 144 13.58 -0.93 1.96
CA VAL A 144 13.72 0.49 1.61
C VAL A 144 14.85 0.59 0.59
N GLY A 145 14.50 0.85 -0.64
CA GLY A 145 15.42 0.92 -1.75
C GLY A 145 16.04 2.31 -1.94
N PRO A 146 16.82 2.50 -3.03
CA PRO A 146 17.49 3.76 -3.30
C PRO A 146 16.52 4.95 -3.34
N THR A 147 17.04 6.11 -2.93
CA THR A 147 16.34 7.41 -2.94
C THR A 147 15.08 7.50 -2.09
N ALA A 148 14.67 6.42 -1.41
CA ALA A 148 13.62 6.50 -0.41
C ALA A 148 14.15 7.16 0.89
N SER A 149 13.33 7.99 1.52
CA SER A 149 13.70 8.70 2.74
C SER A 149 12.50 8.92 3.66
N ARG A 150 12.78 9.10 4.95
CA ARG A 150 11.76 9.30 5.99
C ARG A 150 10.72 8.17 6.02
N ILE A 151 11.21 6.92 5.94
CA ILE A 151 10.39 5.74 6.03
C ILE A 151 10.33 5.27 7.48
N SER A 152 9.14 5.18 8.04
CA SER A 152 8.87 4.62 9.37
C SER A 152 8.49 3.15 9.25
N ILE A 153 9.21 2.27 9.95
CA ILE A 153 8.91 0.84 10.00
C ILE A 153 8.76 0.46 11.48
N ALA A 154 7.54 0.19 11.92
CA ALA A 154 7.25 -0.01 13.33
C ALA A 154 6.29 -1.17 13.58
N ALA A 155 6.49 -1.89 14.68
CA ALA A 155 5.61 -2.97 15.15
C ALA A 155 5.35 -4.07 14.11
N ASN A 156 6.30 -4.32 13.18
CA ASN A 156 6.16 -5.36 12.16
C ASN A 156 6.82 -6.67 12.59
N ILE A 157 6.35 -7.77 12.04
CA ILE A 157 6.96 -9.10 12.19
C ILE A 157 7.52 -9.51 10.83
N ALA A 158 8.85 -9.67 10.73
CA ALA A 158 9.52 -10.10 9.51
C ALA A 158 10.23 -11.43 9.75
N VAL A 159 9.69 -12.54 9.22
CA VAL A 159 10.20 -13.89 9.48
C VAL A 159 10.31 -14.72 8.19
N ARG A 160 11.36 -15.56 8.11
CA ARG A 160 11.57 -16.50 7.00
C ARG A 160 11.59 -15.85 5.62
N ASN A 161 12.03 -14.61 5.51
CA ASN A 161 12.27 -13.94 4.24
C ASN A 161 13.73 -14.15 3.80
N GLY A 162 14.05 -13.94 2.52
CA GLY A 162 15.43 -13.94 2.03
C GLY A 162 15.97 -15.30 1.65
N ALA A 163 15.13 -16.32 1.44
CA ALA A 163 15.58 -17.67 1.11
C ALA A 163 16.11 -17.84 -0.33
N ALA A 164 15.93 -16.84 -1.19
CA ALA A 164 16.14 -17.00 -2.63
C ALA A 164 17.60 -17.01 -3.08
N GLN A 165 18.55 -16.50 -2.29
CA GLN A 165 19.93 -16.39 -2.78
C GLN A 165 20.97 -16.56 -1.65
N PRO A 166 21.75 -17.65 -1.66
CA PRO A 166 23.00 -17.72 -0.90
C PRO A 166 23.92 -16.59 -1.37
N GLY A 167 24.23 -15.65 -0.50
CA GLY A 167 25.16 -14.54 -0.80
C GLY A 167 24.54 -13.16 -0.95
N PHE A 168 23.21 -13.03 -1.06
CA PHE A 168 22.55 -11.75 -0.89
C PHE A 168 22.03 -11.66 0.55
N PRO A 169 22.47 -10.66 1.32
CA PRO A 169 21.95 -10.45 2.68
C PRO A 169 20.53 -9.84 2.58
N CYS A 170 19.56 -10.63 2.12
CA CYS A 170 18.17 -10.28 2.19
C CYS A 170 17.67 -10.60 3.59
N GLY A 171 17.47 -9.58 4.38
CA GLY A 171 17.04 -9.69 5.76
C GLY A 171 15.53 -9.60 5.94
N GLY A 172 15.11 -9.60 7.20
CA GLY A 172 13.71 -9.37 7.53
C GLY A 172 13.26 -7.97 7.11
N ILE A 173 14.06 -6.97 7.40
CA ILE A 173 13.84 -5.54 7.12
C ILE A 173 15.12 -4.93 6.61
#